data_2244ecdc091cc4ea56cfd6704cfdd562
#
_entry.id   2244ecdc091cc4ea56cfd6704cfdd562
#
_cell.length_a   1.000
_cell.length_b   1.000
_cell.length_c   1.000
_cell.angle_alpha   90.00
_cell.angle_beta   90.00
_cell.angle_gamma   90.00
#
_symmetry.space_group_name_H-M   'P 1'
#
loop_
_entity.id
_entity.type
_entity.pdbx_description
1 polymer ?
#
loop_
_entity_poly.entity_id
_entity_poly.type
_entity_poly.pdbx_seq_one_letter_code
_entity_poly.pdbx_strand_id
1 'polypeptide(L)'
;CFKSISSEIIPLKRKKISKYKNSLLKILNKKNEFTGWSIDDIEIKTNHKPKFNIYNSKFRNKFAFDKKKDFVILPEIFAHLAKELLIKFKIPYAIFVQNGFALDPTNNHRLLYEAYKHAKLILSVSNSSTRMINHVFGRFSKNIIKINLSVGSKNFKNNLKKENLITYMPRKLSNHSQKLLFMLKNKLPKKWKIKALDDIRNENKLYTFLRKSKIFLSFSHMEGLGLPPLEAAKEGNKVIGYTGEGGKDYWKKPIFTEIQYGNFDLYITEILNYIKSNSNFANFKK
;
A
#
# COMPACT_ATOMS: atom_id res chain seq x y z
N CYS A 1 -20.06 -19.94 -17.55
CA CYS A 1 -21.01 -19.41 -16.54
C CYS A 1 -20.24 -19.12 -15.26
N PHE A 2 -19.90 -17.84 -15.00
CA PHE A 2 -19.39 -17.43 -13.68
C PHE A 2 -20.62 -17.36 -12.76
N LYS A 3 -20.72 -18.29 -11.81
CA LYS A 3 -21.65 -18.14 -10.69
C LYS A 3 -21.20 -16.91 -9.89
N SER A 4 -22.09 -16.00 -9.58
CA SER A 4 -21.83 -14.85 -8.73
C SER A 4 -21.33 -15.36 -7.36
N ILE A 5 -20.09 -15.02 -7.03
CA ILE A 5 -19.54 -15.29 -5.70
C ILE A 5 -20.00 -14.14 -4.80
N SER A 6 -20.77 -14.45 -3.77
CA SER A 6 -21.08 -13.49 -2.72
C SER A 6 -19.84 -13.28 -1.88
N SER A 7 -19.42 -12.04 -1.69
CA SER A 7 -18.27 -11.69 -0.85
C SER A 7 -18.67 -10.67 0.20
N GLU A 8 -18.13 -10.84 1.39
CA GLU A 8 -18.36 -9.97 2.54
C GLU A 8 -17.03 -9.45 3.07
N ILE A 9 -16.98 -8.16 3.39
CA ILE A 9 -15.81 -7.53 3.97
C ILE A 9 -16.09 -7.28 5.45
N ILE A 10 -15.25 -7.85 6.32
CA ILE A 10 -15.27 -7.60 7.75
C ILE A 10 -14.15 -6.61 8.07
N PRO A 11 -14.46 -5.31 8.27
CA PRO A 11 -13.46 -4.32 8.60
C PRO A 11 -13.03 -4.46 10.07
N LEU A 12 -11.74 -4.67 10.29
CA LEU A 12 -11.14 -4.78 11.61
C LEU A 12 -10.32 -3.54 11.93
N LYS A 13 -10.40 -3.08 13.19
CA LYS A 13 -9.60 -1.96 13.71
C LYS A 13 -9.12 -2.29 15.12
N ARG A 14 -7.89 -1.89 15.42
CA ARG A 14 -7.37 -1.95 16.77
C ARG A 14 -8.14 -1.02 17.70
N LYS A 15 -8.59 -1.50 18.85
CA LYS A 15 -9.12 -0.65 19.92
C LYS A 15 -8.04 0.31 20.40
N LYS A 16 -8.37 1.58 20.61
CA LYS A 16 -7.47 2.52 21.29
C LYS A 16 -7.21 1.99 22.71
N ILE A 17 -5.97 1.63 23.00
CA ILE A 17 -5.54 1.33 24.36
C ILE A 17 -5.73 2.64 25.16
N SER A 18 -6.44 2.58 26.27
CA SER A 18 -6.66 3.77 27.10
C SER A 18 -5.30 4.35 27.54
N LYS A 19 -5.19 5.69 27.62
CA LYS A 19 -3.96 6.38 28.09
C LYS A 19 -3.46 5.84 29.43
N TYR A 20 -4.36 5.37 30.28
CA TYR A 20 -4.09 4.78 31.59
C TYR A 20 -3.29 3.45 31.51
N LYS A 21 -3.60 2.57 30.56
CA LYS A 21 -2.90 1.29 30.41
C LYS A 21 -1.47 1.50 29.90
N ASN A 22 -1.24 2.52 29.08
CA ASN A 22 0.10 2.89 28.60
C ASN A 22 0.99 3.52 29.69
N SER A 23 0.42 4.29 30.63
CA SER A 23 1.17 4.82 31.77
C SER A 23 1.54 3.75 32.79
N LEU A 24 0.66 2.81 33.07
CA LEU A 24 0.95 1.67 33.95
C LEU A 24 2.03 0.74 33.37
N LEU A 25 2.03 0.49 32.04
CA LEU A 25 3.05 -0.32 31.37
C LEU A 25 4.43 0.39 31.35
N LYS A 26 4.45 1.73 31.30
CA LYS A 26 5.68 2.52 31.43
C LYS A 26 6.26 2.47 32.84
N ILE A 27 5.38 2.52 33.87
CA ILE A 27 5.80 2.47 35.29
C ILE A 27 6.37 1.10 35.63
N LEU A 28 5.85 0.03 35.04
CA LEU A 28 6.30 -1.34 35.28
C LEU A 28 7.56 -1.75 34.50
N ASN A 29 8.17 -0.82 33.78
CA ASN A 29 9.41 -1.03 32.99
C ASN A 29 9.35 -2.29 32.08
N LYS A 30 8.15 -2.77 31.79
CA LYS A 30 7.94 -3.84 30.80
C LYS A 30 8.09 -3.21 29.42
N LYS A 31 9.13 -3.59 28.69
CA LYS A 31 9.26 -3.30 27.25
C LYS A 31 7.90 -3.53 26.61
N ASN A 32 7.39 -2.53 25.88
CA ASN A 32 6.21 -2.68 25.04
C ASN A 32 6.58 -3.68 23.92
N GLU A 33 6.58 -4.95 24.23
CA GLU A 33 6.55 -5.99 23.20
C GLU A 33 5.19 -5.86 22.53
N PHE A 34 5.22 -5.37 21.32
CA PHE A 34 4.03 -5.35 20.47
C PHE A 34 3.70 -6.80 20.15
N THR A 35 2.85 -7.41 20.98
CA THR A 35 2.45 -8.81 20.84
C THR A 35 1.45 -9.04 19.71
N GLY A 36 1.15 -7.98 18.94
CA GLY A 36 0.19 -8.02 17.84
C GLY A 36 -1.23 -7.68 18.25
N TRP A 37 -2.16 -7.94 17.34
CA TRP A 37 -3.58 -7.73 17.54
C TRP A 37 -4.20 -8.99 18.12
N SER A 38 -4.79 -8.92 19.32
CA SER A 38 -5.66 -9.98 19.81
C SER A 38 -7.09 -9.75 19.31
N ILE A 39 -7.93 -10.79 19.41
CA ILE A 39 -9.37 -10.66 19.07
C ILE A 39 -10.03 -9.59 19.93
N ASP A 40 -9.62 -9.46 21.19
CA ASP A 40 -10.16 -8.46 22.13
C ASP A 40 -9.73 -7.03 21.81
N ASP A 41 -8.61 -6.86 21.06
CA ASP A 41 -8.11 -5.57 20.62
C ASP A 41 -8.75 -5.09 19.31
N ILE A 42 -9.63 -5.88 18.71
CA ILE A 42 -10.21 -5.61 17.40
C ILE A 42 -11.61 -5.01 17.55
N GLU A 43 -11.81 -3.90 16.86
CA GLU A 43 -13.10 -3.23 16.71
C GLU A 43 -13.51 -3.26 15.25
N ILE A 44 -14.75 -3.66 14.94
CA ILE A 44 -15.25 -3.64 13.58
C ILE A 44 -15.76 -2.24 13.26
N LYS A 45 -15.20 -1.61 12.22
CA LYS A 45 -15.64 -0.29 11.74
C LYS A 45 -16.81 -0.42 10.77
N THR A 46 -17.91 0.28 11.09
CA THR A 46 -19.12 0.32 10.26
C THR A 46 -19.22 1.52 9.31
N ASN A 47 -18.25 2.46 9.33
CA ASN A 47 -18.35 3.74 8.61
C ASN A 47 -17.94 3.70 7.13
N HIS A 48 -17.56 2.56 6.59
CA HIS A 48 -17.39 2.39 5.15
C HIS A 48 -18.65 1.80 4.58
N LYS A 49 -19.28 2.47 3.60
CA LYS A 49 -20.33 1.86 2.76
C LYS A 49 -19.63 1.09 1.63
N PRO A 50 -19.21 -0.16 1.81
CA PRO A 50 -18.71 -0.96 0.71
C PRO A 50 -19.88 -1.33 -0.19
N LYS A 51 -19.56 -1.65 -1.43
CA LYS A 51 -20.53 -2.22 -2.37
C LYS A 51 -20.92 -3.68 -2.02
N PHE A 52 -20.49 -4.18 -0.88
CA PHE A 52 -20.62 -5.56 -0.41
C PHE A 52 -21.23 -5.55 0.99
N ASN A 53 -21.85 -6.66 1.37
CA ASN A 53 -22.39 -6.80 2.70
C ASN A 53 -21.27 -6.75 3.75
N ILE A 54 -21.43 -5.91 4.79
CA ILE A 54 -20.53 -5.87 5.94
C ILE A 54 -21.22 -6.52 7.11
N TYR A 55 -20.60 -7.50 7.72
CA TYR A 55 -21.03 -8.01 9.01
C TYR A 55 -20.80 -6.97 10.10
N ASN A 56 -21.84 -6.64 10.84
CA ASN A 56 -21.78 -5.66 11.91
C ASN A 56 -21.28 -6.30 13.21
N SER A 57 -20.47 -5.59 13.96
CA SER A 57 -19.69 -6.03 15.14
C SER A 57 -20.46 -6.48 16.37
N LYS A 58 -21.78 -6.52 16.35
CA LYS A 58 -22.56 -7.19 17.41
C LYS A 58 -22.22 -8.69 17.56
N PHE A 59 -21.36 -9.22 16.68
CA PHE A 59 -20.94 -10.61 16.60
C PHE A 59 -19.67 -10.93 17.38
N ARG A 60 -19.49 -10.39 18.56
CA ARG A 60 -18.35 -10.76 19.42
C ARG A 60 -18.21 -12.26 19.71
N ASN A 61 -19.25 -13.07 19.46
CA ASN A 61 -19.27 -14.48 19.84
C ASN A 61 -19.74 -15.45 18.77
N LYS A 62 -19.97 -15.02 17.52
CA LYS A 62 -20.47 -15.93 16.48
C LYS A 62 -19.92 -15.56 15.08
N PHE A 63 -18.63 -15.80 14.84
CA PHE A 63 -18.20 -16.09 13.48
C PHE A 63 -18.69 -17.51 13.15
N ALA A 64 -19.91 -17.60 12.64
CA ALA A 64 -20.46 -18.87 12.18
C ALA A 64 -20.01 -19.11 10.73
N PHE A 65 -18.72 -19.34 10.52
CA PHE A 65 -18.25 -19.82 9.23
C PHE A 65 -18.67 -21.26 9.02
N ASP A 66 -19.25 -21.53 7.88
CA ASP A 66 -19.51 -22.90 7.41
C ASP A 66 -18.28 -23.42 6.65
N LYS A 67 -17.55 -24.37 7.27
CA LYS A 67 -16.33 -24.96 6.68
C LYS A 67 -16.55 -25.61 5.30
N LYS A 68 -17.78 -25.92 4.91
CA LYS A 68 -18.12 -26.51 3.61
C LYS A 68 -18.44 -25.48 2.54
N LYS A 69 -18.86 -24.27 2.95
CA LYS A 69 -19.36 -23.21 2.04
C LYS A 69 -18.47 -22.00 2.00
N ASP A 70 -17.77 -21.69 3.11
CA ASP A 70 -17.02 -20.45 3.26
C ASP A 70 -15.53 -20.64 3.00
N PHE A 71 -14.93 -19.65 2.36
CA PHE A 71 -13.51 -19.52 2.17
C PHE A 71 -13.09 -18.10 2.58
N VAL A 72 -12.15 -18.00 3.52
CA VAL A 72 -11.74 -16.71 4.09
C VAL A 72 -10.49 -16.18 3.41
N ILE A 73 -10.47 -14.89 3.04
CA ILE A 73 -9.25 -14.19 2.62
C ILE A 73 -8.79 -13.30 3.77
N LEU A 74 -7.65 -13.62 4.35
CA LEU A 74 -7.09 -12.95 5.52
C LEU A 74 -5.88 -12.09 5.10
N PRO A 75 -5.90 -10.76 5.34
CA PRO A 75 -4.72 -9.92 5.12
C PRO A 75 -3.52 -10.37 5.97
N GLU A 76 -2.30 -10.18 5.47
CA GLU A 76 -1.06 -10.58 6.13
C GLU A 76 -0.92 -10.02 7.56
N ILE A 77 -1.39 -8.79 7.76
CA ILE A 77 -1.33 -8.13 9.08
C ILE A 77 -2.19 -8.83 10.16
N PHE A 78 -3.14 -9.66 9.73
CA PHE A 78 -4.01 -10.46 10.60
C PHE A 78 -3.69 -11.97 10.55
N ALA A 79 -2.63 -12.39 9.87
CA ALA A 79 -2.29 -13.80 9.70
C ALA A 79 -2.15 -14.54 11.04
N HIS A 80 -1.64 -13.87 12.07
CA HIS A 80 -1.49 -14.44 13.41
C HIS A 80 -2.81 -14.87 14.06
N LEU A 81 -3.95 -14.31 13.62
CA LEU A 81 -5.28 -14.68 14.10
C LEU A 81 -5.81 -15.98 13.49
N ALA A 82 -5.19 -16.48 12.43
CA ALA A 82 -5.66 -17.67 11.71
C ALA A 82 -5.80 -18.90 12.61
N LYS A 83 -4.90 -19.05 13.59
CA LYS A 83 -4.93 -20.21 14.52
C LYS A 83 -6.25 -20.27 15.28
N GLU A 84 -6.66 -19.17 15.86
CA GLU A 84 -7.84 -19.11 16.72
C GLU A 84 -9.15 -19.04 15.94
N LEU A 85 -9.14 -18.33 14.82
CA LEU A 85 -10.36 -18.06 14.04
C LEU A 85 -10.65 -19.12 12.97
N LEU A 86 -9.61 -19.70 12.36
CA LEU A 86 -9.77 -20.49 11.15
C LEU A 86 -9.25 -21.92 11.31
N ILE A 87 -8.01 -22.10 11.80
CA ILE A 87 -7.38 -23.42 11.89
C ILE A 87 -8.13 -24.30 12.89
N LYS A 88 -8.45 -23.77 14.07
CA LYS A 88 -9.20 -24.47 15.12
C LYS A 88 -10.54 -25.01 14.61
N PHE A 89 -11.21 -24.28 13.74
CA PHE A 89 -12.53 -24.64 13.19
C PHE A 89 -12.46 -25.31 11.82
N LYS A 90 -11.25 -25.57 11.30
CA LYS A 90 -10.99 -26.16 9.99
C LYS A 90 -11.63 -25.36 8.84
N ILE A 91 -11.66 -24.02 8.95
CA ILE A 91 -12.14 -23.13 7.90
C ILE A 91 -11.03 -22.95 6.87
N PRO A 92 -11.28 -23.22 5.57
CA PRO A 92 -10.29 -23.00 4.52
C PRO A 92 -10.06 -21.50 4.30
N TYR A 93 -8.80 -21.09 4.10
CA TYR A 93 -8.45 -19.68 3.91
C TYR A 93 -7.26 -19.47 3.01
N ALA A 94 -7.17 -18.26 2.46
CA ALA A 94 -5.98 -17.71 1.84
C ALA A 94 -5.41 -16.57 2.68
N ILE A 95 -4.09 -16.35 2.59
CA ILE A 95 -3.45 -15.14 3.11
C ILE A 95 -3.21 -14.21 1.93
N PHE A 96 -3.70 -12.97 2.05
CA PHE A 96 -3.49 -11.92 1.07
C PHE A 96 -2.37 -10.99 1.53
N VAL A 97 -1.20 -11.15 0.91
CA VAL A 97 0.00 -10.38 1.21
C VAL A 97 0.04 -9.13 0.33
N GLN A 98 -0.35 -8.01 0.92
CA GLN A 98 -0.33 -6.69 0.30
C GLN A 98 1.06 -6.05 0.38
N ASN A 99 1.85 -6.42 1.40
CA ASN A 99 3.21 -5.94 1.56
C ASN A 99 4.13 -7.04 2.12
N GLY A 100 5.00 -7.58 1.27
CA GLY A 100 5.97 -8.61 1.67
C GLY A 100 7.01 -8.15 2.70
N PHE A 101 7.14 -6.85 2.96
CA PHE A 101 8.01 -6.29 4.00
C PHE A 101 7.30 -6.11 5.34
N ALA A 102 6.02 -6.46 5.43
CA ALA A 102 5.21 -6.35 6.64
C ALA A 102 4.68 -7.74 7.09
N LEU A 103 5.45 -8.80 6.84
CA LEU A 103 5.05 -10.18 7.15
C LEU A 103 5.09 -10.50 8.64
N ASP A 104 5.74 -9.66 9.44
CA ASP A 104 5.87 -9.86 10.89
C ASP A 104 5.19 -8.75 11.70
N PRO A 105 3.85 -8.72 11.75
CA PRO A 105 3.13 -7.67 12.49
C PRO A 105 3.16 -7.87 14.01
N THR A 106 3.66 -8.99 14.51
CA THR A 106 3.43 -9.40 15.91
C THR A 106 4.69 -9.86 16.64
N ASN A 107 5.83 -9.99 15.98
CA ASN A 107 7.04 -10.68 16.50
C ASN A 107 6.76 -12.11 17.01
N ASN A 108 5.62 -12.71 16.68
CA ASN A 108 5.27 -14.07 17.07
C ASN A 108 5.41 -15.02 15.88
N HIS A 109 6.63 -15.39 15.59
CA HIS A 109 6.97 -16.27 14.46
C HIS A 109 6.18 -17.57 14.45
N ARG A 110 5.99 -18.19 15.63
CA ARG A 110 5.27 -19.48 15.71
C ARG A 110 3.83 -19.38 15.20
N LEU A 111 3.09 -18.34 15.57
CA LEU A 111 1.72 -18.15 15.10
C LEU A 111 1.67 -17.88 13.60
N LEU A 112 2.63 -17.10 13.09
CA LEU A 112 2.73 -16.80 11.67
C LEU A 112 3.09 -18.05 10.86
N TYR A 113 4.06 -18.86 11.31
CA TYR A 113 4.40 -20.12 10.65
C TYR A 113 3.19 -21.06 10.57
N GLU A 114 2.44 -21.23 11.65
CA GLU A 114 1.23 -22.04 11.64
C GLU A 114 0.19 -21.49 10.66
N ALA A 115 0.01 -20.18 10.62
CA ALA A 115 -0.91 -19.53 9.69
C ALA A 115 -0.54 -19.81 8.23
N TYR A 116 0.71 -19.58 7.84
CA TYR A 116 1.16 -19.79 6.46
C TYR A 116 1.20 -21.28 6.08
N LYS A 117 1.56 -22.18 7.00
CA LYS A 117 1.58 -23.62 6.80
C LYS A 117 0.19 -24.19 6.47
N HIS A 118 -0.85 -23.70 7.12
CA HIS A 118 -2.22 -24.18 6.98
C HIS A 118 -3.05 -23.42 5.95
N ALA A 119 -2.53 -22.33 5.41
CA ALA A 119 -3.20 -21.60 4.32
C ALA A 119 -3.32 -22.48 3.07
N LYS A 120 -4.49 -22.50 2.46
CA LYS A 120 -4.73 -23.20 1.20
C LYS A 120 -4.07 -22.48 0.03
N LEU A 121 -3.94 -21.16 0.14
CA LEU A 121 -3.41 -20.30 -0.90
C LEU A 121 -2.77 -19.06 -0.28
N ILE A 122 -1.70 -18.57 -0.89
CA ILE A 122 -1.09 -17.29 -0.55
C ILE A 122 -1.15 -16.43 -1.79
N LEU A 123 -1.79 -15.25 -1.65
CA LEU A 123 -1.92 -14.26 -2.71
C LEU A 123 -0.87 -13.18 -2.50
N SER A 124 -0.04 -12.89 -3.48
CA SER A 124 0.95 -11.80 -3.43
C SER A 124 0.69 -10.77 -4.52
N VAL A 125 1.08 -9.51 -4.27
CA VAL A 125 0.82 -8.39 -5.19
C VAL A 125 1.99 -8.05 -6.10
N SER A 126 3.18 -8.63 -5.86
CA SER A 126 4.39 -8.36 -6.65
C SER A 126 5.39 -9.49 -6.56
N ASN A 127 6.34 -9.53 -7.50
CA ASN A 127 7.47 -10.48 -7.45
C ASN A 127 8.33 -10.26 -6.20
N SER A 128 8.48 -9.02 -5.76
CA SER A 128 9.19 -8.68 -4.53
C SER A 128 8.49 -9.30 -3.31
N SER A 129 7.18 -9.11 -3.17
CA SER A 129 6.39 -9.72 -2.09
C SER A 129 6.47 -11.25 -2.13
N THR A 130 6.41 -11.86 -3.33
CA THR A 130 6.57 -13.31 -3.50
C THR A 130 7.93 -13.78 -2.99
N ARG A 131 9.02 -13.08 -3.33
CA ARG A 131 10.36 -13.42 -2.82
C ARG A 131 10.44 -13.33 -1.30
N MET A 132 9.87 -12.27 -0.69
CA MET A 132 9.85 -12.13 0.78
C MET A 132 9.08 -13.28 1.45
N ILE A 133 7.92 -13.66 0.91
CA ILE A 133 7.17 -14.83 1.41
C ILE A 133 8.03 -16.09 1.33
N ASN A 134 8.73 -16.32 0.21
CA ASN A 134 9.58 -17.49 0.05
C ASN A 134 10.77 -17.49 1.01
N HIS A 135 11.39 -16.35 1.27
CA HIS A 135 12.49 -16.25 2.25
C HIS A 135 12.04 -16.61 3.66
N VAL A 136 10.86 -16.15 4.06
CA VAL A 136 10.36 -16.35 5.43
C VAL A 136 9.63 -17.68 5.59
N PHE A 137 8.80 -18.06 4.64
CA PHE A 137 7.88 -19.22 4.75
C PHE A 137 8.07 -20.28 3.67
N GLY A 138 9.16 -20.25 2.90
CA GLY A 138 9.37 -21.10 1.71
C GLY A 138 9.18 -22.59 1.91
N ARG A 139 9.41 -23.10 3.13
CA ARG A 139 9.15 -24.51 3.47
C ARG A 139 7.67 -24.89 3.39
N PHE A 140 6.77 -23.91 3.50
CA PHE A 140 5.32 -24.10 3.64
C PHE A 140 4.53 -23.52 2.48
N SER A 141 5.12 -22.62 1.71
CA SER A 141 4.43 -21.81 0.71
C SER A 141 4.35 -22.50 -0.66
N LYS A 142 3.74 -23.67 -0.73
CA LYS A 142 3.62 -24.41 -1.98
C LYS A 142 2.68 -23.76 -3.01
N ASN A 143 1.75 -22.91 -2.59
CA ASN A 143 0.70 -22.36 -3.43
C ASN A 143 0.68 -20.82 -3.36
N ILE A 144 1.76 -20.17 -3.81
CA ILE A 144 1.78 -18.71 -3.96
C ILE A 144 1.30 -18.33 -5.35
N ILE A 145 0.27 -17.49 -5.43
CA ILE A 145 -0.21 -16.91 -6.69
C ILE A 145 -0.01 -15.40 -6.64
N LYS A 146 0.72 -14.88 -7.64
CA LYS A 146 0.80 -13.44 -7.83
C LYS A 146 -0.46 -12.95 -8.52
N ILE A 147 -1.13 -11.98 -7.91
CA ILE A 147 -2.31 -11.32 -8.46
C ILE A 147 -1.95 -9.94 -9.02
N ASN A 148 -2.51 -9.60 -10.17
CA ASN A 148 -2.32 -8.29 -10.76
C ASN A 148 -3.41 -7.33 -10.26
N LEU A 149 -3.01 -6.32 -9.51
CA LEU A 149 -3.93 -5.28 -9.05
C LEU A 149 -4.15 -4.25 -10.15
N SER A 150 -5.41 -3.93 -10.42
CA SER A 150 -5.78 -2.82 -11.28
C SER A 150 -5.93 -1.55 -10.46
N VAL A 151 -5.27 -0.48 -10.88
CA VAL A 151 -5.47 0.87 -10.33
C VAL A 151 -6.27 1.71 -11.30
N GLY A 152 -7.06 2.63 -10.80
CA GLY A 152 -7.76 3.59 -11.64
C GLY A 152 -8.82 4.37 -10.91
N SER A 153 -8.98 5.60 -11.34
CA SER A 153 -10.12 6.40 -10.95
C SER A 153 -11.39 5.84 -11.57
N LYS A 154 -12.40 5.63 -10.75
CA LYS A 154 -13.75 5.35 -11.24
C LYS A 154 -14.28 6.58 -11.98
N ASN A 155 -14.49 6.45 -13.29
CA ASN A 155 -15.31 7.37 -14.11
C ASN A 155 -14.94 8.87 -14.05
N PHE A 156 -13.78 9.26 -14.55
CA PHE A 156 -13.54 10.67 -14.83
C PHE A 156 -13.16 10.89 -16.30
N LYS A 157 -14.15 11.30 -17.08
CA LYS A 157 -14.00 11.69 -18.49
C LYS A 157 -13.39 13.10 -18.68
N ASN A 158 -12.97 13.78 -17.62
CA ASN A 158 -12.49 15.16 -17.74
C ASN A 158 -11.00 15.16 -18.10
N ASN A 159 -10.70 15.43 -19.37
CA ASN A 159 -9.37 15.74 -19.86
C ASN A 159 -8.91 17.10 -19.31
N LEU A 160 -8.38 17.11 -18.08
CA LEU A 160 -7.78 18.30 -17.52
C LEU A 160 -6.47 18.61 -18.21
N LYS A 161 -6.25 19.86 -18.59
CA LYS A 161 -4.98 20.32 -19.17
C LYS A 161 -3.85 20.16 -18.16
N LYS A 162 -2.73 19.53 -18.60
CA LYS A 162 -1.53 19.38 -17.78
C LYS A 162 -0.91 20.75 -17.47
N GLU A 163 -0.61 20.97 -16.20
CA GLU A 163 0.06 22.16 -15.67
C GLU A 163 1.53 21.86 -15.39
N ASN A 164 2.37 22.90 -15.34
CA ASN A 164 3.76 22.75 -14.87
C ASN A 164 3.79 22.52 -13.36
N LEU A 165 3.26 21.40 -12.96
CA LEU A 165 3.07 20.99 -11.57
C LEU A 165 3.81 19.67 -11.31
N ILE A 166 4.59 19.66 -10.25
CA ILE A 166 5.23 18.48 -9.67
C ILE A 166 4.44 18.11 -8.43
N THR A 167 4.04 16.85 -8.31
CA THR A 167 3.36 16.33 -7.13
C THR A 167 4.16 15.21 -6.48
N TYR A 168 3.98 15.00 -5.19
CA TYR A 168 4.62 13.92 -4.43
C TYR A 168 3.84 13.60 -3.15
N MET A 169 4.08 12.42 -2.60
CA MET A 169 3.53 12.00 -1.30
C MET A 169 4.66 11.83 -0.28
N PRO A 170 4.75 12.69 0.77
CA PRO A 170 5.88 12.69 1.71
C PRO A 170 5.83 11.58 2.77
N ARG A 171 4.71 10.89 2.92
CA ARG A 171 4.40 10.00 4.06
C ARG A 171 5.48 8.95 4.39
N LYS A 172 6.10 8.33 3.39
CA LYS A 172 7.06 7.23 3.62
C LYS A 172 8.48 7.71 3.91
N LEU A 173 8.96 8.69 3.16
CA LEU A 173 10.32 9.22 3.25
C LEU A 173 10.30 10.75 3.28
N SER A 174 9.69 11.31 4.33
CA SER A 174 9.57 12.76 4.49
C SER A 174 10.93 13.47 4.51
N ASN A 175 11.95 12.87 5.13
CA ASN A 175 13.31 13.39 5.17
C ASN A 175 13.95 13.45 3.76
N HIS A 176 13.75 12.44 2.91
CA HIS A 176 14.26 12.47 1.53
C HIS A 176 13.52 13.52 0.69
N SER A 177 12.20 13.59 0.79
CA SER A 177 11.44 14.60 0.07
C SER A 177 11.84 16.02 0.47
N GLN A 178 11.99 16.31 1.76
CA GLN A 178 12.44 17.63 2.25
C GLN A 178 13.82 18.00 1.71
N LYS A 179 14.80 17.08 1.77
CA LYS A 179 16.16 17.31 1.24
C LYS A 179 16.14 17.57 -0.27
N LEU A 180 15.42 16.75 -1.04
CA LEU A 180 15.32 16.93 -2.48
C LEU A 180 14.70 18.29 -2.83
N LEU A 181 13.61 18.68 -2.18
CA LEU A 181 12.93 19.93 -2.43
C LEU A 181 13.78 21.14 -2.07
N PHE A 182 14.54 21.07 -0.98
CA PHE A 182 15.52 22.09 -0.63
C PHE A 182 16.55 22.31 -1.74
N MET A 183 17.12 21.22 -2.28
CA MET A 183 18.10 21.27 -3.37
C MET A 183 17.52 21.75 -4.71
N LEU A 184 16.23 21.49 -4.95
CA LEU A 184 15.53 21.89 -6.16
C LEU A 184 15.06 23.36 -6.13
N LYS A 185 14.91 23.97 -4.95
CA LYS A 185 14.23 25.26 -4.75
C LYS A 185 14.70 26.36 -5.72
N ASN A 186 16.00 26.49 -5.93
CA ASN A 186 16.60 27.53 -6.76
C ASN A 186 16.93 27.07 -8.19
N LYS A 187 16.64 25.81 -8.53
CA LYS A 187 16.93 25.21 -9.84
C LYS A 187 15.70 25.11 -10.73
N LEU A 188 14.51 25.21 -10.14
CA LEU A 188 13.27 25.12 -10.90
C LEU A 188 12.95 26.43 -11.60
N PRO A 189 12.50 26.40 -12.87
CA PRO A 189 12.00 27.59 -13.56
C PRO A 189 10.77 28.16 -12.82
N LYS A 190 10.64 29.49 -12.77
CA LYS A 190 9.56 30.22 -12.04
C LYS A 190 8.14 29.72 -12.37
N LYS A 191 7.91 29.21 -13.59
CA LYS A 191 6.61 28.68 -14.04
C LYS A 191 6.24 27.31 -13.47
N TRP A 192 7.15 26.61 -12.77
CA TRP A 192 6.89 25.30 -12.18
C TRP A 192 6.51 25.43 -10.70
N LYS A 193 5.52 24.65 -10.31
CA LYS A 193 5.02 24.57 -8.93
C LYS A 193 5.24 23.17 -8.38
N ILE A 194 5.43 23.07 -7.07
CA ILE A 194 5.51 21.80 -6.35
C ILE A 194 4.37 21.74 -5.35
N LYS A 195 3.74 20.58 -5.24
CA LYS A 195 2.67 20.33 -4.27
C LYS A 195 2.81 18.96 -3.60
N ALA A 196 2.86 18.96 -2.27
CA ALA A 196 2.67 17.77 -1.46
C ALA A 196 1.20 17.31 -1.53
N LEU A 197 1.00 16.01 -1.65
CA LEU A 197 -0.30 15.36 -1.61
C LEU A 197 -0.45 14.62 -0.26
N ASP A 198 -0.15 15.34 0.80
CA ASP A 198 -0.38 14.94 2.18
C ASP A 198 -1.82 15.29 2.59
N ASP A 199 -2.36 14.54 3.52
CA ASP A 199 -3.70 14.77 4.11
C ASP A 199 -4.89 14.86 3.12
N ILE A 200 -4.72 14.40 1.88
CA ILE A 200 -5.82 14.38 0.92
C ILE A 200 -6.67 13.13 1.16
N ARG A 201 -7.66 13.25 2.05
CA ARG A 201 -8.62 12.17 2.36
C ARG A 201 -9.65 11.95 1.24
N ASN A 202 -9.87 12.95 0.40
CA ASN A 202 -10.82 12.87 -0.71
C ASN A 202 -10.12 12.34 -1.97
N GLU A 203 -10.47 11.14 -2.38
CA GLU A 203 -9.94 10.46 -3.56
C GLU A 203 -10.09 11.31 -4.84
N ASN A 204 -11.23 11.95 -5.03
CA ASN A 204 -11.49 12.79 -6.22
C ASN A 204 -10.52 13.98 -6.29
N LYS A 205 -10.22 14.60 -5.14
CA LYS A 205 -9.27 15.70 -5.05
C LYS A 205 -7.84 15.24 -5.35
N LEU A 206 -7.47 14.04 -4.87
CA LEU A 206 -6.19 13.41 -5.17
C LEU A 206 -6.01 13.22 -6.68
N TYR A 207 -6.97 12.56 -7.33
CA TYR A 207 -6.92 12.32 -8.77
C TYR A 207 -6.96 13.63 -9.58
N THR A 208 -7.63 14.67 -9.10
CA THR A 208 -7.60 15.99 -9.75
C THR A 208 -6.18 16.56 -9.80
N PHE A 209 -5.40 16.47 -8.70
CA PHE A 209 -4.01 16.91 -8.71
C PHE A 209 -3.14 16.03 -9.61
N LEU A 210 -3.29 14.71 -9.57
CA LEU A 210 -2.54 13.79 -10.43
C LEU A 210 -2.80 14.07 -11.92
N ARG A 211 -4.05 14.36 -12.32
CA ARG A 211 -4.39 14.72 -13.70
C ARG A 211 -3.77 16.03 -14.15
N LYS A 212 -3.73 17.02 -13.27
CA LYS A 212 -3.13 18.32 -13.57
C LYS A 212 -1.62 18.30 -13.59
N SER A 213 -0.97 17.42 -12.81
CA SER A 213 0.49 17.39 -12.71
C SER A 213 1.15 16.72 -13.90
N LYS A 214 2.33 17.23 -14.29
CA LYS A 214 3.20 16.63 -15.32
C LYS A 214 4.17 15.61 -14.73
N ILE A 215 4.61 15.84 -13.49
CA ILE A 215 5.61 15.01 -12.83
C ILE A 215 5.06 14.54 -11.48
N PHE A 216 5.27 13.27 -11.18
CA PHE A 216 5.09 12.71 -9.84
C PHE A 216 6.44 12.22 -9.32
N LEU A 217 6.84 12.69 -8.13
CA LEU A 217 8.05 12.24 -7.47
C LEU A 217 7.71 11.09 -6.50
N SER A 218 8.34 9.95 -6.74
CA SER A 218 8.13 8.75 -5.92
C SER A 218 9.17 8.64 -4.82
N PHE A 219 8.70 8.68 -3.59
CA PHE A 219 9.49 8.38 -2.38
C PHE A 219 9.05 7.05 -1.78
N SER A 220 8.78 6.06 -2.62
CA SER A 220 8.38 4.72 -2.18
C SER A 220 9.53 4.01 -1.47
N HIS A 221 9.21 3.30 -0.37
CA HIS A 221 10.18 2.54 0.41
C HIS A 221 9.51 1.33 1.03
N MET A 222 10.08 0.15 0.82
CA MET A 222 9.56 -1.14 1.32
C MET A 222 8.04 -1.31 1.05
N GLU A 223 7.64 -1.11 -0.20
CA GLU A 223 6.25 -1.23 -0.64
C GLU A 223 6.00 -2.60 -1.28
N GLY A 224 4.82 -3.15 -1.02
CA GLY A 224 4.41 -4.40 -1.66
C GLY A 224 4.20 -4.26 -3.16
N LEU A 225 3.50 -3.20 -3.61
CA LEU A 225 3.34 -2.85 -5.01
C LEU A 225 3.68 -1.38 -5.30
N GLY A 226 3.36 -0.46 -4.38
CA GLY A 226 3.56 0.97 -4.59
C GLY A 226 2.47 1.57 -5.48
N LEU A 227 1.24 1.63 -5.00
CA LEU A 227 0.09 2.12 -5.76
C LEU A 227 0.21 3.59 -6.21
N PRO A 228 0.69 4.55 -5.38
CA PRO A 228 0.71 5.95 -5.78
C PRO A 228 1.50 6.27 -7.06
N PRO A 229 2.71 5.74 -7.30
CA PRO A 229 3.41 5.91 -8.57
C PRO A 229 2.63 5.33 -9.76
N LEU A 230 1.96 4.19 -9.59
CA LEU A 230 1.16 3.56 -10.64
C LEU A 230 -0.10 4.37 -10.94
N GLU A 231 -0.77 4.90 -9.94
CA GLU A 231 -1.91 5.81 -10.09
C GLU A 231 -1.50 7.10 -10.82
N ALA A 232 -0.37 7.70 -10.43
CA ALA A 232 0.15 8.89 -11.09
C ALA A 232 0.48 8.62 -12.56
N ALA A 233 1.11 7.51 -12.89
CA ALA A 233 1.39 7.11 -14.27
C ALA A 233 0.11 6.95 -15.09
N LYS A 234 -0.92 6.31 -14.52
CA LYS A 234 -2.22 6.15 -15.18
C LYS A 234 -2.91 7.48 -15.47
N GLU A 235 -2.72 8.46 -14.62
CA GLU A 235 -3.21 9.83 -14.83
C GLU A 235 -2.27 10.66 -15.74
N GLY A 236 -1.31 10.03 -16.43
CA GLY A 236 -0.46 10.65 -17.44
C GLY A 236 0.71 11.48 -16.89
N ASN A 237 1.20 11.16 -15.70
CA ASN A 237 2.39 11.78 -15.16
C ASN A 237 3.66 11.06 -15.62
N LYS A 238 4.74 11.81 -15.84
CA LYS A 238 6.09 11.27 -15.75
C LYS A 238 6.38 10.96 -14.29
N VAL A 239 6.77 9.74 -13.99
CA VAL A 239 7.10 9.29 -12.64
C VAL A 239 8.60 9.15 -12.50
N ILE A 240 9.19 9.86 -11.55
CA ILE A 240 10.64 9.83 -11.28
C ILE A 240 10.83 9.48 -9.80
N GLY A 241 11.77 8.59 -9.47
CA GLY A 241 12.15 8.32 -8.10
C GLY A 241 12.34 6.86 -7.73
N TYR A 242 12.02 6.53 -6.48
CA TYR A 242 12.25 5.21 -5.91
C TYR A 242 11.12 4.24 -6.20
N THR A 243 11.47 3.01 -6.59
CA THR A 243 10.50 1.95 -6.92
C THR A 243 9.79 1.37 -5.71
N GLY A 244 10.41 1.46 -4.52
CA GLY A 244 9.90 0.82 -3.29
C GLY A 244 9.92 -0.71 -3.34
N GLU A 245 10.76 -1.30 -4.20
CA GLU A 245 10.91 -2.73 -4.48
C GLU A 245 9.73 -3.35 -5.25
N GLY A 246 8.51 -3.27 -4.74
CA GLY A 246 7.34 -3.82 -5.43
C GLY A 246 7.02 -3.11 -6.77
N GLY A 247 7.39 -1.86 -6.89
CA GLY A 247 7.25 -1.08 -8.12
C GLY A 247 8.07 -1.62 -9.29
N LYS A 248 9.16 -2.34 -9.04
CA LYS A 248 10.01 -2.94 -10.10
C LYS A 248 9.21 -3.78 -11.10
N ASP A 249 8.07 -4.32 -10.71
CA ASP A 249 7.21 -5.11 -11.59
C ASP A 249 6.64 -4.31 -12.77
N TYR A 250 6.41 -3.00 -12.58
CA TYR A 250 5.78 -2.15 -13.60
C TYR A 250 6.63 -0.94 -14.01
N TRP A 251 7.78 -0.70 -13.39
CA TRP A 251 8.61 0.47 -13.61
C TRP A 251 9.36 0.39 -14.94
N LYS A 252 8.77 0.94 -16.02
CA LYS A 252 9.32 0.89 -17.38
C LYS A 252 9.39 2.27 -18.03
N LYS A 253 10.49 2.54 -18.76
CA LYS A 253 10.61 3.72 -19.63
C LYS A 253 9.55 3.67 -20.74
N PRO A 254 9.08 4.80 -21.27
CA PRO A 254 9.49 6.19 -20.97
C PRO A 254 8.76 6.80 -19.75
N ILE A 255 7.68 6.17 -19.27
CA ILE A 255 6.80 6.74 -18.22
C ILE A 255 7.54 6.86 -16.89
N PHE A 256 8.28 5.83 -16.52
CA PHE A 256 8.99 5.76 -15.26
C PHE A 256 10.49 5.99 -15.44
N THR A 257 11.11 6.71 -14.51
CA THR A 257 12.56 6.84 -14.35
C THR A 257 12.93 6.42 -12.94
N GLU A 258 13.59 5.26 -12.84
CA GLU A 258 14.07 4.76 -11.55
C GLU A 258 15.28 5.54 -11.08
N ILE A 259 15.26 5.92 -9.82
CA ILE A 259 16.38 6.51 -9.10
C ILE A 259 16.83 5.53 -8.03
N GLN A 260 18.12 5.26 -7.96
CA GLN A 260 18.68 4.48 -6.87
C GLN A 260 18.48 5.22 -5.54
N TYR A 261 18.11 4.48 -4.50
CA TYR A 261 17.84 5.04 -3.19
C TYR A 261 19.00 5.91 -2.70
N GLY A 262 18.70 7.14 -2.31
CA GLY A 262 19.68 8.12 -1.80
C GLY A 262 20.47 8.87 -2.88
N ASN A 263 20.36 8.55 -4.16
CA ASN A 263 21.03 9.26 -5.25
C ASN A 263 20.29 10.57 -5.60
N PHE A 264 20.48 11.60 -4.78
CA PHE A 264 19.85 12.91 -4.97
C PHE A 264 20.33 13.64 -6.21
N ASP A 265 21.60 13.48 -6.58
CA ASP A 265 22.17 14.13 -7.76
C ASP A 265 21.46 13.66 -9.04
N LEU A 266 21.38 12.34 -9.24
CA LEU A 266 20.63 11.76 -10.36
C LEU A 266 19.16 12.15 -10.31
N TYR A 267 18.55 12.20 -9.12
CA TYR A 267 17.16 12.57 -8.96
C TYR A 267 16.88 13.98 -9.46
N ILE A 268 17.72 14.95 -9.06
CA ILE A 268 17.62 16.34 -9.50
C ILE A 268 17.85 16.45 -11.00
N THR A 269 18.88 15.78 -11.51
CA THR A 269 19.24 15.78 -12.93
C THR A 269 18.10 15.29 -13.80
N GLU A 270 17.47 14.18 -13.45
CA GLU A 270 16.35 13.61 -14.22
C GLU A 270 15.10 14.50 -14.20
N ILE A 271 14.81 15.17 -13.09
CA ILE A 271 13.73 16.15 -13.01
C ILE A 271 14.00 17.33 -13.96
N LEU A 272 15.21 17.89 -13.91
CA LEU A 272 15.57 19.06 -14.72
C LEU A 272 15.64 18.72 -16.21
N ASN A 273 16.14 17.54 -16.58
CA ASN A 273 16.17 17.04 -17.96
C ASN A 273 14.75 16.92 -18.53
N TYR A 274 13.82 16.33 -17.77
CA TYR A 274 12.42 16.25 -18.20
C TYR A 274 11.78 17.63 -18.36
N ILE A 275 12.08 18.58 -17.47
CA ILE A 275 11.57 19.95 -17.57
C ILE A 275 12.10 20.63 -18.82
N LYS A 276 13.40 20.51 -19.13
CA LYS A 276 14.03 21.09 -20.32
C LYS A 276 13.44 20.52 -21.62
N SER A 277 13.33 19.19 -21.74
CA SER A 277 12.77 18.55 -22.93
C SER A 277 11.34 18.99 -23.23
N ASN A 278 10.50 19.10 -22.18
CA ASN A 278 9.11 19.56 -22.36
C ASN A 278 8.96 21.06 -22.60
N SER A 279 9.96 21.89 -22.31
CA SER A 279 9.94 23.31 -22.68
C SER A 279 10.30 23.52 -24.14
N ASN A 280 11.15 22.69 -24.72
CA ASN A 280 11.53 22.76 -26.13
C ASN A 280 10.38 22.37 -27.06
N PHE A 281 9.57 21.36 -26.72
CA PHE A 281 8.38 20.99 -27.51
C PHE A 281 7.32 22.12 -27.57
N ALA A 282 7.25 22.99 -26.60
CA ALA A 282 6.33 24.15 -26.62
C ALA A 282 6.78 25.24 -27.61
N ASN A 283 8.08 25.32 -27.92
CA ASN A 283 8.64 26.31 -28.86
C ASN A 283 8.55 25.84 -30.31
N PHE A 284 8.40 24.53 -30.60
CA PHE A 284 8.18 24.00 -31.92
C PHE A 284 6.73 24.06 -32.44
N LYS A 285 5.78 24.44 -31.56
CA LYS A 285 4.35 24.61 -31.91
C LYS A 285 3.94 26.09 -32.07
N LYS A 286 4.88 27.01 -32.16
CA LYS A 286 4.68 28.38 -32.61
C LYS A 286 5.24 28.53 -34.04
#